data_c35afba1dcdeb6c0b1da2a6cbfbb2197
#
_entry.id   c35afba1dcdeb6c0b1da2a6cbfbb2197
#
_cell.length_a   1.000
_cell.length_b   1.000
_cell.length_c   1.000
_cell.angle_alpha   90.00
_cell.angle_beta   90.00
_cell.angle_gamma   90.00
#
_symmetry.space_group_name_H-M   'P 1'
#
loop_
_entity.id
_entity.type
_entity.pdbx_description
1 polymer ?
#
loop_
_entity_poly.entity_id
_entity_poly.type
_entity_poly.pdbx_seq_one_letter_code
_entity_poly.pdbx_strand_id
1 'polypeptide(L)'
;EVGLAGQVCADSVGMRIISGVGGQHDFMYGGALSEGGKTFIAIPSTTPKGESKIRALLSPGAGVVTTRHMVQHVVTEYGVAHLRGRSLGERARQLIAIAHPDFRDELTFEAKKRGIMI
;
A
#
# COMPACT_ATOMS: atom_id res chain seq x y z
N GLU A 1 4.46 -4.50 2.67
CA GLU A 1 4.55 -3.04 2.44
C GLU A 1 3.65 -2.59 1.30
N VAL A 2 3.23 -1.34 1.33
CA VAL A 2 2.34 -0.70 0.35
C VAL A 2 3.02 0.53 -0.22
N GLY A 3 3.11 0.62 -1.55
CA GLY A 3 3.65 1.79 -2.23
C GLY A 3 2.58 2.90 -2.40
N LEU A 4 3.01 4.15 -2.56
CA LEU A 4 2.10 5.31 -2.66
C LEU A 4 1.14 5.28 -3.87
N ALA A 5 1.38 4.43 -4.85
CA ALA A 5 0.42 4.20 -5.94
C ALA A 5 -0.64 3.13 -5.59
N GLY A 6 -0.47 2.41 -4.48
CA GLY A 6 -1.39 1.41 -3.97
C GLY A 6 -1.01 -0.05 -4.24
N GLN A 7 0.13 -0.30 -4.88
CA GLN A 7 0.62 -1.67 -5.08
C GLN A 7 1.11 -2.27 -3.75
N VAL A 8 0.93 -3.57 -3.57
CA VAL A 8 1.24 -4.29 -2.33
C VAL A 8 2.26 -5.39 -2.58
N CYS A 9 3.32 -5.40 -1.78
CA CYS A 9 4.25 -6.51 -1.64
C CYS A 9 3.96 -7.25 -0.33
N ALA A 10 3.79 -8.58 -0.41
CA ALA A 10 3.47 -9.42 0.74
C ALA A 10 4.28 -10.73 0.79
N ASP A 11 5.19 -10.96 -0.14
CA ASP A 11 5.94 -12.22 -0.28
C ASP A 11 7.44 -12.08 -0.05
N SER A 12 7.91 -10.87 0.27
CA SER A 12 9.33 -10.60 0.50
C SER A 12 9.56 -9.55 1.58
N VAL A 13 10.76 -9.57 2.14
CA VAL A 13 11.29 -8.56 3.04
C VAL A 13 12.60 -8.06 2.45
N GLY A 14 12.62 -6.80 2.02
CA GLY A 14 13.75 -6.27 1.25
C GLY A 14 13.98 -7.10 0.00
N MET A 15 15.19 -7.57 -0.20
CA MET A 15 15.58 -8.41 -1.35
C MET A 15 15.30 -9.91 -1.14
N ARG A 16 14.89 -10.32 0.06
CA ARG A 16 14.66 -11.72 0.40
C ARG A 16 13.21 -12.12 0.14
N ILE A 17 12.98 -13.02 -0.78
CA ILE A 17 11.69 -13.67 -0.99
C ILE A 17 11.50 -14.71 0.14
N ILE A 18 10.36 -14.63 0.84
CA ILE A 18 10.04 -15.49 1.99
C ILE A 18 8.90 -16.45 1.73
N SER A 19 8.09 -16.22 0.70
CA SER A 19 6.97 -17.09 0.35
C SER A 19 6.63 -16.97 -1.13
N GLY A 20 5.73 -17.82 -1.62
CA GLY A 20 5.00 -17.56 -2.86
C GLY A 20 3.96 -16.45 -2.66
N VAL A 21 3.29 -16.05 -3.72
CA VAL A 21 2.28 -14.96 -3.69
C VAL A 21 1.08 -15.30 -2.82
N GLY A 22 0.75 -16.59 -2.63
CA GLY A 22 -0.40 -17.02 -1.84
C GLY A 22 -1.74 -16.60 -2.44
N GLY A 23 -2.75 -16.47 -1.60
CA GLY A 23 -4.13 -16.18 -1.99
C GLY A 23 -4.55 -14.70 -1.88
N GLN A 24 -3.66 -13.78 -1.54
CA GLN A 24 -4.03 -12.39 -1.32
C GLN A 24 -4.71 -11.77 -2.54
N HIS A 25 -4.14 -11.94 -3.73
CA HIS A 25 -4.72 -11.40 -4.96
C HIS A 25 -6.06 -12.06 -5.29
N ASP A 26 -6.20 -13.35 -5.08
CA ASP A 26 -7.46 -14.08 -5.32
C ASP A 26 -8.59 -13.53 -4.45
N PHE A 27 -8.34 -13.25 -3.18
CA PHE A 27 -9.32 -12.62 -2.28
C PHE A 27 -9.67 -11.19 -2.70
N MET A 28 -8.68 -10.40 -3.12
CA MET A 28 -8.92 -9.04 -3.63
C MET A 28 -9.78 -9.07 -4.90
N TYR A 29 -9.47 -9.97 -5.81
CA TYR A 29 -10.19 -10.16 -7.06
C TYR A 29 -11.62 -10.67 -6.82
N GLY A 30 -11.77 -11.74 -6.05
CA GLY A 30 -13.08 -12.31 -5.72
C GLY A 30 -13.96 -11.35 -4.94
N GLY A 31 -13.41 -10.62 -3.98
CA GLY A 31 -14.12 -9.60 -3.23
C GLY A 31 -14.58 -8.43 -4.11
N ALA A 32 -13.78 -8.05 -5.12
CA ALA A 32 -14.15 -7.02 -6.07
C ALA A 32 -15.30 -7.45 -7.00
N LEU A 33 -15.39 -8.74 -7.32
CA LEU A 33 -16.44 -9.30 -8.17
C LEU A 33 -17.74 -9.58 -7.41
N SER A 34 -17.69 -9.78 -6.10
CA SER A 34 -18.88 -10.09 -5.31
C SER A 34 -19.80 -8.86 -5.20
N GLU A 35 -21.11 -9.09 -5.21
CA GLU A 35 -22.10 -8.03 -5.07
C GLU A 35 -21.95 -7.30 -3.72
N GLY A 36 -21.74 -5.98 -3.78
CA GLY A 36 -21.49 -5.16 -2.58
C GLY A 36 -20.17 -5.47 -1.87
N GLY A 37 -19.29 -6.26 -2.49
CA GLY A 37 -18.02 -6.69 -1.90
C GLY A 37 -17.06 -5.54 -1.68
N LYS A 38 -16.37 -5.58 -0.52
CA LYS A 38 -15.30 -4.64 -0.17
C LYS A 38 -14.11 -5.43 0.31
N THR A 39 -12.92 -5.01 -0.12
CA THR A 39 -11.66 -5.64 0.24
C THR A 39 -10.75 -4.68 0.99
N PHE A 40 -9.99 -5.21 1.93
CA PHE A 40 -9.12 -4.42 2.80
C PHE A 40 -7.76 -5.10 2.92
N ILE A 41 -6.70 -4.31 2.74
CA ILE A 41 -5.33 -4.67 3.14
C ILE A 41 -5.11 -4.03 4.51
N ALA A 42 -5.08 -4.84 5.56
CA ALA A 42 -4.85 -4.36 6.92
C ALA A 42 -3.39 -4.63 7.34
N ILE A 43 -2.67 -3.56 7.66
CA ILE A 43 -1.26 -3.63 8.06
C ILE A 43 -0.99 -2.66 9.22
N PRO A 44 -0.03 -2.96 10.12
CA PRO A 44 0.50 -1.92 11.00
C PRO A 44 1.26 -0.88 10.17
N SER A 45 1.26 0.38 10.61
CA SER A 45 1.95 1.46 9.89
C SER A 45 3.47 1.31 9.86
N THR A 46 4.02 0.60 10.85
CA THR A 46 5.46 0.34 10.97
C THR A 46 5.74 -1.14 11.24
N THR A 47 6.98 -1.54 10.91
CA THR A 47 7.53 -2.82 11.34
C THR A 47 7.89 -2.78 12.84
N PRO A 48 8.15 -3.94 13.50
CA PRO A 48 8.67 -3.96 14.87
C PRO A 48 10.00 -3.19 15.04
N LYS A 49 10.77 -3.03 13.97
CA LYS A 49 12.02 -2.25 13.96
C LYS A 49 11.79 -0.74 13.74
N GLY A 50 10.55 -0.30 13.58
CA GLY A 50 10.20 1.11 13.39
C GLY A 50 10.30 1.62 11.96
N GLU A 51 10.42 0.75 10.96
CA GLU A 51 10.39 1.13 9.54
C GLU A 51 8.95 1.31 9.04
N SER A 52 8.70 2.30 8.20
CA SER A 52 7.37 2.52 7.62
C SER A 52 6.98 1.37 6.70
N LYS A 53 5.73 0.90 6.83
CA LYS A 53 5.14 -0.06 5.88
C LYS A 53 4.41 0.62 4.73
N ILE A 54 4.12 1.92 4.83
CA ILE A 54 3.73 2.76 3.70
C ILE A 54 5.02 3.35 3.12
N ARG A 55 5.28 3.07 1.84
CA ARG A 55 6.58 3.37 1.21
C ARG A 55 6.39 4.28 0.01
N ALA A 56 7.32 5.23 -0.19
CA ALA A 56 7.36 6.02 -1.43
C ALA A 56 7.60 5.13 -2.65
N LEU A 57 8.52 4.18 -2.52
CA LEU A 57 8.80 3.08 -3.45
C LEU A 57 8.83 1.79 -2.66
N LEU A 58 8.38 0.69 -3.22
CA LEU A 58 8.61 -0.62 -2.64
C LEU A 58 10.13 -0.86 -2.48
N SER A 59 10.50 -1.64 -1.49
CA SER A 59 11.91 -1.99 -1.26
C SER A 59 12.54 -2.62 -2.49
N PRO A 60 13.85 -2.39 -2.75
CA PRO A 60 14.56 -3.08 -3.82
C PRO A 60 14.37 -4.59 -3.71
N GLY A 61 14.05 -5.23 -4.86
CA GLY A 61 13.77 -6.67 -4.93
C GLY A 61 12.35 -7.09 -4.54
N ALA A 62 11.52 -6.17 -4.05
CA ALA A 62 10.12 -6.47 -3.72
C ALA A 62 9.30 -6.69 -4.99
N GLY A 63 8.56 -7.81 -5.03
CA GLY A 63 7.57 -8.08 -6.07
C GLY A 63 6.23 -7.43 -5.75
N VAL A 64 5.38 -7.24 -6.76
CA VAL A 64 4.00 -6.80 -6.57
C VAL A 64 3.10 -8.02 -6.52
N VAL A 65 2.54 -8.30 -5.35
CA VAL A 65 1.60 -9.41 -5.13
C VAL A 65 0.19 -9.01 -5.54
N THR A 66 -0.25 -7.81 -5.13
CA THR A 66 -1.52 -7.25 -5.57
C THR A 66 -1.26 -5.91 -6.25
N THR A 67 -1.72 -5.79 -7.48
CA THR A 67 -1.49 -4.61 -8.31
C THR A 67 -2.34 -3.43 -7.85
N ARG A 68 -1.87 -2.21 -8.13
CA ARG A 68 -2.51 -0.98 -7.65
C ARG A 68 -3.98 -0.82 -8.09
N HIS A 69 -4.38 -1.40 -9.23
CA HIS A 69 -5.76 -1.28 -9.70
C HIS A 69 -6.73 -2.20 -8.95
N MET A 70 -6.23 -3.26 -8.30
CA MET A 70 -7.06 -4.21 -7.54
C MET A 70 -7.20 -3.84 -6.05
N VAL A 71 -6.29 -3.03 -5.51
CA VAL A 71 -6.34 -2.63 -4.11
C VAL A 71 -7.44 -1.59 -3.90
N GLN A 72 -8.47 -1.95 -3.13
CA GLN A 72 -9.59 -1.05 -2.84
C GLN A 72 -9.30 -0.16 -1.63
N HIS A 73 -8.98 -0.78 -0.49
CA HIS A 73 -8.75 -0.09 0.79
C HIS A 73 -7.48 -0.59 1.45
N VAL A 74 -6.79 0.31 2.11
CA VAL A 74 -5.68 -0.01 3.01
C VAL A 74 -6.01 0.54 4.39
N VAL A 75 -5.80 -0.27 5.43
CA VAL A 75 -6.11 0.07 6.82
C VAL A 75 -4.86 -0.02 7.67
N THR A 76 -4.61 1.01 8.44
CA THR A 76 -3.62 1.00 9.52
C THR A 76 -4.29 1.46 10.83
N GLU A 77 -3.54 1.48 11.93
CA GLU A 77 -3.99 2.05 13.20
C GLU A 77 -4.37 3.54 13.12
N TYR A 78 -4.01 4.23 12.03
CA TYR A 78 -4.31 5.65 11.81
C TYR A 78 -5.52 5.90 10.91
N GLY A 79 -6.13 4.87 10.36
CA GLY A 79 -7.35 5.00 9.58
C GLY A 79 -7.41 4.15 8.33
N VAL A 80 -8.27 4.55 7.40
CA VAL A 80 -8.57 3.82 6.16
C VAL A 80 -8.30 4.72 4.96
N ALA A 81 -7.51 4.21 4.01
CA ALA A 81 -7.31 4.83 2.71
C ALA A 81 -8.19 4.14 1.66
N HIS A 82 -8.95 4.92 0.90
CA HIS A 82 -9.75 4.44 -0.23
C HIS A 82 -9.00 4.69 -1.52
N LEU A 83 -8.56 3.64 -2.20
CA LEU A 83 -7.65 3.77 -3.34
C LEU A 83 -8.33 3.55 -4.69
N ARG A 84 -9.20 2.55 -4.80
CA ARG A 84 -9.81 2.19 -6.08
C ARG A 84 -10.64 3.35 -6.63
N GLY A 85 -10.44 3.66 -7.91
CA GLY A 85 -11.12 4.77 -8.58
C GLY A 85 -10.51 6.16 -8.30
N ARG A 86 -9.40 6.22 -7.55
CA ARG A 86 -8.72 7.48 -7.22
C ARG A 86 -7.49 7.70 -8.11
N SER A 87 -7.18 8.96 -8.38
CA SER A 87 -5.94 9.35 -9.05
C SER A 87 -4.71 8.98 -8.20
N LEU A 88 -3.54 8.93 -8.81
CA LEU A 88 -2.30 8.64 -8.09
C LEU A 88 -2.03 9.66 -6.97
N GLY A 89 -2.32 10.93 -7.22
CA GLY A 89 -2.18 11.98 -6.20
C GLY A 89 -3.11 11.80 -5.01
N GLU A 90 -4.36 11.42 -5.25
CA GLU A 90 -5.32 11.13 -4.19
C GLU A 90 -4.93 9.89 -3.40
N ARG A 91 -4.49 8.84 -4.08
CA ARG A 91 -3.95 7.62 -3.44
C ARG A 91 -2.79 7.95 -2.51
N ALA A 92 -1.83 8.72 -3.00
CA ALA A 92 -0.68 9.13 -2.21
C ALA A 92 -1.11 9.93 -0.97
N ARG A 93 -2.00 10.92 -1.12
CA ARG A 93 -2.51 11.69 0.03
C ARG A 93 -3.18 10.82 1.08
N GLN A 94 -4.04 9.89 0.65
CA GLN A 94 -4.76 9.01 1.56
C GLN A 94 -3.82 8.02 2.27
N LEU A 95 -2.86 7.44 1.55
CA LEU A 95 -1.87 6.54 2.14
C LEU A 95 -0.94 7.26 3.12
N ILE A 96 -0.51 8.48 2.79
CA ILE A 96 0.28 9.31 3.71
C ILE A 96 -0.51 9.62 4.98
N ALA A 97 -1.81 9.90 4.87
CA ALA A 97 -2.66 10.18 6.03
C ALA A 97 -2.76 9.01 7.02
N ILE A 98 -2.63 7.77 6.54
CA ILE A 98 -2.65 6.56 7.39
C ILE A 98 -1.26 6.01 7.70
N ALA A 99 -0.20 6.62 7.19
CA ALA A 99 1.18 6.30 7.56
C ALA A 99 1.46 6.76 9.00
N HIS A 100 2.49 6.17 9.62
CA HIS A 100 2.96 6.65 10.91
C HIS A 100 3.38 8.14 10.79
N PRO A 101 3.00 9.00 11.74
CA PRO A 101 3.25 10.44 11.66
C PRO A 101 4.69 10.83 11.35
N ASP A 102 5.67 10.12 11.92
CA ASP A 102 7.10 10.41 11.74
C ASP A 102 7.58 10.30 10.28
N PHE A 103 6.83 9.60 9.42
CA PHE A 103 7.21 9.39 8.01
C PHE A 103 6.40 10.23 7.02
N ARG A 104 5.37 10.95 7.47
CA ARG A 104 4.45 11.65 6.55
C ARG A 104 5.12 12.75 5.74
N ASP A 105 6.03 13.50 6.37
CA ASP A 105 6.73 14.59 5.68
C ASP A 105 7.67 14.05 4.61
N GLU A 106 8.44 13.00 4.92
CA GLU A 106 9.31 12.33 3.95
C GLU A 106 8.51 11.74 2.79
N LEU A 107 7.41 11.03 3.09
CA LEU A 107 6.55 10.45 2.06
C LEU A 107 5.93 11.53 1.17
N THR A 108 5.53 12.66 1.73
CA THR A 108 5.01 13.82 1.00
C THR A 108 6.06 14.41 0.06
N PHE A 109 7.28 14.59 0.57
CA PHE A 109 8.42 15.07 -0.22
C PHE A 109 8.70 14.15 -1.42
N GLU A 110 8.81 12.85 -1.18
CA GLU A 110 9.08 11.86 -2.24
C GLU A 110 7.93 11.77 -3.24
N ALA A 111 6.66 11.87 -2.81
CA ALA A 111 5.51 11.89 -3.70
C ALA A 111 5.53 13.10 -4.65
N LYS A 112 5.89 14.28 -4.15
CA LYS A 112 6.04 15.49 -4.96
C LYS A 112 7.22 15.38 -5.92
N LYS A 113 8.37 14.92 -5.45
CA LYS A 113 9.57 14.69 -6.26
C LYS A 113 9.30 13.74 -7.43
N ARG A 114 8.46 12.72 -7.22
CA ARG A 114 8.03 11.78 -8.26
C ARG A 114 6.94 12.34 -9.19
N GLY A 115 6.41 13.51 -8.93
CA GLY A 115 5.33 14.12 -9.71
C GLY A 115 3.97 13.43 -9.60
N ILE A 116 3.76 12.56 -8.61
CA ILE A 116 2.46 11.92 -8.37
C ILE A 116 1.56 12.75 -7.47
N MET A 117 2.10 13.75 -6.83
CA MET A 117 1.39 14.71 -5.98
C MET A 117 1.92 16.13 -6.25
N ILE A 118 1.03 17.11 -6.28
CA ILE A 118 1.36 18.53 -6.49
C ILE A 118 1.56 19.24 -5.15
#